data_e00d92248efa5fc654ac47724926f8e2
#
_entry.id   e00d92248efa5fc654ac47724926f8e2
#
_cell.length_a   1.000
_cell.length_b   1.000
_cell.length_c   1.000
_cell.angle_alpha   90.00
_cell.angle_beta   90.00
_cell.angle_gamma   90.00
#
_symmetry.space_group_name_H-M   'P 1'
#
loop_
_entity.id
_entity.type
_entity.pdbx_description
1 polymer ?
#
loop_
_entity_poly.entity_id
_entity_poly.type
_entity_poly.pdbx_seq_one_letter_code
_entity_poly.pdbx_strand_id
1 'polypeptide(L)'
;MFYFSQTIFKNLIPALAVGIVLLLADGRSALSETPPDEPPASEKERIEQEASAVKDKIETRQKEVRKFTRKELETVERLNDIDKSLNQVRKQVSASEKELSDLSTRIEATETRLKALTQRIHQTEKVASRRVVGLYKLNSLGKIHLLAGADSMNDFFQRKNALERILTHDEQLLATLKKQQTELQNLAEHLHKKKETRTRIQSEYDGQMRELKRQKTGRAALLERIRTRKSLARASLFALKRSADKLDQKLRRLQQEHRPKEPAETAEGPFAALKGLLNMPVRGKITSFFGPYKNTEFDTLNFQSGIQIAADRGKPIHSVAPGEVIYSNWFRGYGNMIIIDHGNHYYTLYAHAEELFKSKGEPVKTGETIASVGDTGSISGPGLHFEVRHHGKPVDPLEWLKKG
;
A
#
# COMPACT_ATOMS: atom_id res chain seq x y z
N MET A 1 -37.75 27.93 14.13
CA MET A 1 -39.07 28.27 13.61
C MET A 1 -39.37 27.30 12.47
N PHE A 2 -40.56 26.63 12.57
CA PHE A 2 -41.13 25.57 11.73
C PHE A 2 -40.46 24.17 11.85
N TYR A 3 -40.87 23.24 12.64
CA TYR A 3 -42.11 22.45 12.91
C TYR A 3 -42.91 22.10 11.67
N PHE A 4 -43.06 20.81 11.44
CA PHE A 4 -44.12 19.99 10.83
C PHE A 4 -43.50 18.78 10.15
N SER A 5 -43.86 17.57 10.27
CA SER A 5 -45.04 16.89 10.83
C SER A 5 -44.79 15.37 10.81
N GLN A 6 -45.08 14.72 11.94
CA GLN A 6 -45.40 13.29 11.95
C GLN A 6 -46.76 13.07 11.25
N THR A 7 -46.87 12.03 10.44
CA THR A 7 -48.10 11.24 10.42
C THR A 7 -47.97 9.97 9.57
N ILE A 8 -48.19 8.82 10.19
CA ILE A 8 -49.03 7.66 9.78
C ILE A 8 -48.54 6.79 8.61
N PHE A 9 -48.06 5.58 8.92
CA PHE A 9 -48.66 4.36 8.38
C PHE A 9 -48.40 3.19 9.36
N LYS A 10 -49.41 2.92 10.20
CA LYS A 10 -49.63 1.63 10.87
C LYS A 10 -50.42 0.70 9.92
N ASN A 11 -50.21 -0.60 10.17
CA ASN A 11 -50.93 -1.77 9.66
C ASN A 11 -50.30 -2.39 8.41
N LEU A 12 -49.82 -3.63 8.44
CA LEU A 12 -50.55 -4.89 8.62
C LEU A 12 -49.54 -6.06 8.77
N ILE A 13 -49.52 -6.71 9.89
CA ILE A 13 -48.97 -8.04 10.09
C ILE A 13 -50.14 -8.94 10.45
N PRO A 14 -50.40 -10.04 9.77
CA PRO A 14 -51.12 -11.14 10.36
C PRO A 14 -50.14 -12.12 10.99
N ALA A 15 -50.19 -12.21 12.29
CA ALA A 15 -49.62 -13.27 13.09
C ALA A 15 -50.38 -14.57 12.82
N LEU A 16 -49.68 -15.62 12.51
CA LEU A 16 -50.22 -17.00 12.58
C LEU A 16 -49.55 -17.67 13.77
N ALA A 17 -50.24 -17.58 14.92
CA ALA A 17 -49.92 -18.33 16.11
C ALA A 17 -50.44 -19.75 15.96
N VAL A 18 -49.55 -20.74 15.96
CA VAL A 18 -49.92 -22.15 16.17
C VAL A 18 -49.82 -22.41 17.67
N GLY A 19 -50.96 -22.42 18.33
CA GLY A 19 -51.07 -22.79 19.73
C GLY A 19 -50.97 -24.30 19.89
N ILE A 20 -50.00 -24.73 20.69
CA ILE A 20 -50.00 -26.09 21.28
C ILE A 20 -50.73 -25.96 22.62
N VAL A 21 -51.91 -26.52 22.68
CA VAL A 21 -52.66 -26.71 23.92
C VAL A 21 -52.28 -28.05 24.54
N LEU A 22 -51.57 -28.01 25.67
CA LEU A 22 -51.36 -29.15 26.55
C LEU A 22 -52.54 -29.18 27.53
N LEU A 23 -53.44 -30.12 27.37
CA LEU A 23 -54.48 -30.45 28.38
C LEU A 23 -54.05 -31.72 29.08
N LEU A 24 -53.69 -31.55 30.37
CA LEU A 24 -53.64 -32.63 31.34
C LEU A 24 -55.01 -32.70 32.01
N ALA A 25 -55.71 -33.78 31.86
CA ALA A 25 -56.80 -34.15 32.75
C ALA A 25 -56.83 -35.69 32.93
N ASP A 26 -56.70 -36.10 34.17
CA ASP A 26 -56.95 -37.45 34.69
C ASP A 26 -58.41 -37.87 34.50
N GLY A 27 -58.64 -39.15 34.17
CA GLY A 27 -59.97 -39.72 34.27
C GLY A 27 -60.10 -41.06 33.57
N ARG A 28 -60.02 -42.12 34.33
CA ARG A 28 -60.32 -43.50 33.92
C ARG A 28 -61.72 -43.63 33.25
N SER A 29 -61.82 -44.33 32.10
CA SER A 29 -62.71 -45.49 31.95
C SER A 29 -62.73 -46.00 30.51
N ALA A 30 -62.45 -47.29 30.40
CA ALA A 30 -63.04 -48.33 29.55
C ALA A 30 -63.19 -48.13 28.00
N LEU A 31 -62.35 -48.92 27.31
CA LEU A 31 -62.64 -49.77 26.12
C LEU A 31 -63.63 -49.28 25.06
N SER A 32 -63.06 -48.80 23.93
CA SER A 32 -63.47 -49.23 22.59
C SER A 32 -62.32 -48.89 21.62
N GLU A 33 -61.63 -49.93 21.14
CA GLU A 33 -60.71 -49.84 20.02
C GLU A 33 -61.50 -49.62 18.74
N THR A 34 -61.42 -48.37 18.21
CA THR A 34 -61.61 -48.12 16.80
C THR A 34 -60.24 -47.74 16.22
N PRO A 35 -59.81 -48.31 15.09
CA PRO A 35 -58.53 -47.91 14.45
C PRO A 35 -58.62 -46.45 13.99
N PRO A 36 -57.51 -45.69 14.02
CA PRO A 36 -57.53 -44.33 13.55
C PRO A 36 -57.88 -44.30 12.04
N ASP A 37 -58.91 -43.57 11.72
CA ASP A 37 -59.34 -43.27 10.33
C ASP A 37 -58.10 -42.76 9.56
N GLU A 38 -57.65 -43.53 8.58
CA GLU A 38 -56.74 -43.03 7.56
C GLU A 38 -57.43 -41.86 6.84
N PRO A 39 -56.82 -40.70 6.66
CA PRO A 39 -57.43 -39.59 5.96
C PRO A 39 -57.81 -40.06 4.53
N PRO A 40 -58.94 -39.60 3.98
CA PRO A 40 -59.41 -40.02 2.67
C PRO A 40 -58.33 -39.75 1.61
N ALA A 41 -58.15 -40.67 0.66
CA ALA A 41 -57.10 -40.63 -0.36
C ALA A 41 -56.95 -39.29 -1.08
N SER A 42 -58.03 -38.52 -1.20
CA SER A 42 -58.04 -37.17 -1.77
C SER A 42 -57.33 -36.09 -0.93
N GLU A 43 -57.31 -36.28 0.38
CA GLU A 43 -56.65 -35.31 1.29
C GLU A 43 -55.15 -35.57 1.36
N LYS A 44 -54.70 -36.80 1.28
CA LYS A 44 -53.29 -37.19 1.18
C LYS A 44 -52.68 -36.72 -0.14
N GLU A 45 -53.38 -36.86 -1.28
CA GLU A 45 -52.92 -36.34 -2.57
C GLU A 45 -52.83 -34.81 -2.60
N ARG A 46 -53.75 -34.09 -1.94
CA ARG A 46 -53.66 -32.63 -1.80
C ARG A 46 -52.47 -32.18 -0.99
N ILE A 47 -52.17 -32.84 0.13
CA ILE A 47 -50.99 -32.54 0.98
C ILE A 47 -49.70 -32.85 0.21
N GLU A 48 -49.63 -33.95 -0.54
CA GLU A 48 -48.45 -34.27 -1.38
C GLU A 48 -48.27 -33.25 -2.53
N GLN A 49 -49.31 -32.77 -3.17
CA GLN A 49 -49.23 -31.72 -4.18
C GLN A 49 -48.81 -30.37 -3.58
N GLU A 50 -49.33 -29.99 -2.42
CA GLU A 50 -48.90 -28.75 -1.72
C GLU A 50 -47.46 -28.84 -1.26
N ALA A 51 -47.05 -29.99 -0.73
CA ALA A 51 -45.64 -30.21 -0.33
C ALA A 51 -44.68 -30.15 -1.53
N SER A 52 -45.07 -30.71 -2.69
CA SER A 52 -44.32 -30.63 -3.93
C SER A 52 -44.22 -29.19 -4.43
N ALA A 53 -45.32 -28.45 -4.45
CA ALA A 53 -45.33 -27.04 -4.87
C ALA A 53 -44.52 -26.14 -3.95
N VAL A 54 -44.49 -26.41 -2.65
CA VAL A 54 -43.62 -25.71 -1.68
C VAL A 54 -42.15 -26.05 -1.93
N LYS A 55 -41.83 -27.32 -2.20
CA LYS A 55 -40.47 -27.77 -2.52
C LYS A 55 -39.95 -27.10 -3.79
N ASP A 56 -40.70 -27.01 -4.83
CA ASP A 56 -40.36 -26.34 -6.08
C ASP A 56 -40.15 -24.81 -5.88
N LYS A 57 -41.01 -24.20 -5.08
CA LYS A 57 -40.86 -22.79 -4.70
C LYS A 57 -39.55 -22.55 -3.88
N ILE A 58 -39.22 -23.46 -2.97
CA ILE A 58 -37.98 -23.39 -2.19
C ILE A 58 -36.78 -23.56 -3.11
N GLU A 59 -36.81 -24.54 -4.03
CA GLU A 59 -35.72 -24.77 -4.98
C GLU A 59 -35.51 -23.58 -5.93
N THR A 60 -36.58 -23.02 -6.44
CA THR A 60 -36.56 -21.83 -7.31
C THR A 60 -35.98 -20.62 -6.56
N ARG A 61 -36.44 -20.37 -5.33
CA ARG A 61 -35.89 -19.31 -4.49
C ARG A 61 -34.43 -19.57 -4.10
N GLN A 62 -34.04 -20.81 -3.83
CA GLN A 62 -32.63 -21.15 -3.60
C GLN A 62 -31.76 -20.90 -4.83
N LYS A 63 -32.26 -21.22 -6.05
CA LYS A 63 -31.54 -20.91 -7.30
C LYS A 63 -31.42 -19.40 -7.54
N GLU A 64 -32.44 -18.62 -7.22
CA GLU A 64 -32.39 -17.15 -7.30
C GLU A 64 -31.42 -16.57 -6.29
N VAL A 65 -31.45 -17.03 -5.03
CA VAL A 65 -30.51 -16.61 -3.99
C VAL A 65 -29.08 -16.96 -4.39
N ARG A 66 -28.84 -18.15 -4.98
CA ARG A 66 -27.50 -18.51 -5.50
C ARG A 66 -27.05 -17.60 -6.65
N LYS A 67 -27.94 -17.19 -7.56
CA LYS A 67 -27.62 -16.26 -8.65
C LYS A 67 -27.28 -14.87 -8.13
N PHE A 68 -28.05 -14.36 -7.17
CA PHE A 68 -27.74 -13.07 -6.52
C PHE A 68 -26.41 -13.12 -5.78
N THR A 69 -26.17 -14.15 -4.99
CA THR A 69 -24.92 -14.33 -4.26
C THR A 69 -23.69 -14.38 -5.19
N ARG A 70 -23.83 -15.01 -6.38
CA ARG A 70 -22.75 -15.06 -7.36
C ARG A 70 -22.39 -13.67 -7.92
N LYS A 71 -23.39 -12.89 -8.34
CA LYS A 71 -23.18 -11.51 -8.83
C LYS A 71 -22.61 -10.59 -7.75
N GLU A 72 -23.04 -10.80 -6.53
CA GLU A 72 -22.56 -10.04 -5.39
C GLU A 72 -21.10 -10.37 -5.06
N LEU A 73 -20.72 -11.64 -5.08
CA LEU A 73 -19.33 -12.08 -4.93
C LEU A 73 -18.45 -11.53 -6.06
N GLU A 74 -18.92 -11.59 -7.32
CA GLU A 74 -18.21 -10.98 -8.45
C GLU A 74 -17.97 -9.48 -8.25
N THR A 75 -18.94 -8.76 -7.66
CA THR A 75 -18.78 -7.32 -7.36
C THR A 75 -17.70 -7.07 -6.29
N VAL A 76 -17.66 -7.90 -5.25
CA VAL A 76 -16.64 -7.83 -4.20
C VAL A 76 -15.25 -8.25 -4.75
N GLU A 77 -15.23 -9.23 -5.66
CA GLU A 77 -13.98 -9.61 -6.35
C GLU A 77 -13.44 -8.49 -7.21
N ARG A 78 -14.28 -7.81 -7.97
CA ARG A 78 -13.89 -6.60 -8.73
C ARG A 78 -13.33 -5.49 -7.82
N LEU A 79 -13.88 -5.32 -6.63
CA LEU A 79 -13.33 -4.36 -5.67
C LEU A 79 -11.90 -4.73 -5.27
N ASN A 80 -11.65 -6.01 -4.96
CA ASN A 80 -10.30 -6.49 -4.64
C ASN A 80 -9.32 -6.31 -5.82
N ASP A 81 -9.77 -6.54 -7.05
CA ASP A 81 -8.93 -6.36 -8.24
C ASP A 81 -8.59 -4.88 -8.47
N ILE A 82 -9.58 -4.00 -8.28
CA ILE A 82 -9.36 -2.54 -8.32
C ILE A 82 -8.40 -2.12 -7.21
N ASP A 83 -8.55 -2.62 -5.99
CA ASP A 83 -7.67 -2.30 -4.87
C ASP A 83 -6.23 -2.76 -5.14
N LYS A 84 -6.04 -3.94 -5.72
CA LYS A 84 -4.72 -4.46 -6.12
C LYS A 84 -4.09 -3.60 -7.22
N SER A 85 -4.86 -3.28 -8.26
CA SER A 85 -4.42 -2.42 -9.37
C SER A 85 -4.07 -1.01 -8.86
N LEU A 86 -4.92 -0.43 -8.02
CA LEU A 86 -4.71 0.87 -7.42
C LEU A 86 -3.42 0.90 -6.59
N ASN A 87 -3.11 -0.17 -5.84
CA ASN A 87 -1.86 -0.30 -5.11
C ASN A 87 -0.64 -0.35 -6.04
N GLN A 88 -0.74 -1.06 -7.19
CA GLN A 88 0.32 -1.08 -8.18
C GLN A 88 0.58 0.30 -8.81
N VAL A 89 -0.49 1.00 -9.21
CA VAL A 89 -0.38 2.35 -9.79
C VAL A 89 0.19 3.33 -8.76
N ARG A 90 -0.18 3.24 -7.48
CA ARG A 90 0.41 4.06 -6.40
C ARG A 90 1.92 3.86 -6.28
N LYS A 91 2.37 2.60 -6.30
CA LYS A 91 3.82 2.29 -6.27
C LYS A 91 4.56 2.88 -7.47
N GLN A 92 3.95 2.81 -8.67
CA GLN A 92 4.53 3.40 -9.87
C GLN A 92 4.60 4.92 -9.78
N VAL A 93 3.53 5.57 -9.31
CA VAL A 93 3.48 7.02 -9.08
C VAL A 93 4.58 7.45 -8.10
N SER A 94 4.70 6.79 -6.95
CA SER A 94 5.73 7.10 -5.95
C SER A 94 7.15 6.91 -6.50
N ALA A 95 7.39 5.85 -7.28
CA ALA A 95 8.68 5.61 -7.94
C ALA A 95 9.02 6.71 -8.96
N SER A 96 8.06 7.07 -9.83
CA SER A 96 8.24 8.13 -10.84
C SER A 96 8.45 9.50 -10.17
N GLU A 97 7.77 9.79 -9.08
CA GLU A 97 7.90 11.02 -8.30
C GLU A 97 9.31 11.17 -7.71
N LYS A 98 9.83 10.09 -7.13
CA LYS A 98 11.21 10.04 -6.63
C LYS A 98 12.23 10.23 -7.74
N GLU A 99 12.04 9.53 -8.88
CA GLU A 99 12.94 9.64 -10.03
C GLU A 99 12.96 11.07 -10.62
N LEU A 100 11.79 11.72 -10.71
CA LEU A 100 11.67 13.12 -11.14
C LEU A 100 12.39 14.08 -10.19
N SER A 101 12.26 13.87 -8.88
CA SER A 101 12.95 14.66 -7.86
C SER A 101 14.47 14.53 -7.99
N ASP A 102 14.99 13.30 -8.06
CA ASP A 102 16.41 13.02 -8.21
C ASP A 102 16.97 13.61 -9.53
N LEU A 103 16.22 13.46 -10.61
CA LEU A 103 16.62 13.98 -11.92
C LEU A 103 16.60 15.50 -11.94
N SER A 104 15.64 16.15 -11.27
CA SER A 104 15.60 17.61 -11.12
C SER A 104 16.84 18.14 -10.40
N THR A 105 17.23 17.52 -9.29
CA THR A 105 18.46 17.89 -8.56
C THR A 105 19.70 17.73 -9.43
N ARG A 106 19.79 16.63 -10.22
CA ARG A 106 20.93 16.40 -11.13
C ARG A 106 20.95 17.39 -12.30
N ILE A 107 19.81 17.82 -12.79
CA ILE A 107 19.71 18.86 -13.83
C ILE A 107 20.23 20.18 -13.29
N GLU A 108 19.75 20.63 -12.13
CA GLU A 108 20.16 21.87 -11.47
C GLU A 108 21.68 21.93 -11.21
N ALA A 109 22.25 20.85 -10.68
CA ALA A 109 23.70 20.73 -10.48
C ALA A 109 24.47 20.80 -11.81
N THR A 110 23.94 20.20 -12.88
CA THR A 110 24.56 20.24 -14.23
C THR A 110 24.48 21.64 -14.84
N GLU A 111 23.36 22.34 -14.69
CA GLU A 111 23.19 23.73 -15.14
C GLU A 111 24.13 24.68 -14.43
N THR A 112 24.29 24.53 -13.12
CA THR A 112 25.23 25.32 -12.31
C THR A 112 26.68 25.11 -12.78
N ARG A 113 27.06 23.83 -13.02
CA ARG A 113 28.39 23.51 -13.55
C ARG A 113 28.60 24.08 -14.96
N LEU A 114 27.60 24.00 -15.82
CA LEU A 114 27.66 24.55 -17.18
C LEU A 114 27.85 26.06 -17.15
N LYS A 115 27.11 26.77 -16.31
CA LYS A 115 27.25 28.23 -16.12
C LYS A 115 28.66 28.61 -15.64
N ALA A 116 29.19 27.90 -14.66
CA ALA A 116 30.55 28.12 -14.15
C ALA A 116 31.61 27.87 -15.21
N LEU A 117 31.47 26.79 -16.01
CA LEU A 117 32.40 26.46 -17.10
C LEU A 117 32.34 27.50 -18.21
N THR A 118 31.17 27.97 -18.58
CA THR A 118 30.96 29.04 -19.59
C THR A 118 31.69 30.35 -19.14
N GLN A 119 31.54 30.72 -17.88
CA GLN A 119 32.25 31.89 -17.34
C GLN A 119 33.80 31.73 -17.38
N ARG A 120 34.28 30.53 -17.03
CA ARG A 120 35.72 30.20 -17.08
C ARG A 120 36.27 30.26 -18.51
N ILE A 121 35.53 29.70 -19.47
CA ILE A 121 35.87 29.75 -20.91
C ILE A 121 35.95 31.19 -21.35
N HIS A 122 34.95 32.02 -21.07
CA HIS A 122 34.99 33.44 -21.44
C HIS A 122 36.20 34.18 -20.89
N GLN A 123 36.60 33.93 -19.66
CA GLN A 123 37.83 34.49 -19.06
C GLN A 123 39.07 34.00 -19.81
N THR A 124 39.17 32.69 -20.09
CA THR A 124 40.30 32.10 -20.80
C THR A 124 40.37 32.60 -22.24
N GLU A 125 39.28 32.73 -22.93
CA GLU A 125 39.19 33.30 -24.29
C GLU A 125 39.66 34.75 -24.33
N LYS A 126 39.29 35.59 -23.36
CA LYS A 126 39.73 36.95 -23.25
C LYS A 126 41.28 37.06 -23.08
N VAL A 127 41.86 36.17 -22.31
CA VAL A 127 43.31 36.08 -22.17
C VAL A 127 43.95 35.56 -23.45
N ALA A 128 43.47 34.48 -24.00
CA ALA A 128 43.98 33.87 -25.22
C ALA A 128 43.95 34.82 -26.41
N SER A 129 42.85 35.60 -26.60
CA SER A 129 42.72 36.58 -27.66
C SER A 129 43.81 37.65 -27.58
N ARG A 130 44.11 38.19 -26.39
CA ARG A 130 45.18 39.17 -26.19
C ARG A 130 46.57 38.56 -26.51
N ARG A 131 46.77 37.26 -26.14
CA ARG A 131 48.00 36.57 -26.43
C ARG A 131 48.20 36.31 -27.91
N VAL A 132 47.17 35.91 -28.63
CA VAL A 132 47.21 35.68 -30.11
C VAL A 132 47.58 36.97 -30.80
N VAL A 133 46.99 38.12 -30.42
CA VAL A 133 47.40 39.42 -30.95
C VAL A 133 48.85 39.75 -30.65
N GLY A 134 49.32 39.45 -29.47
CA GLY A 134 50.75 39.60 -29.09
C GLY A 134 51.68 38.70 -29.92
N LEU A 135 51.30 37.45 -30.11
CA LEU A 135 52.05 36.49 -30.97
C LEU A 135 52.09 36.94 -32.43
N TYR A 136 50.98 37.45 -32.98
CA TYR A 136 50.95 37.97 -34.33
C TYR A 136 51.86 39.16 -34.50
N LYS A 137 51.90 40.12 -33.59
CA LYS A 137 52.81 41.25 -33.57
C LYS A 137 54.26 40.79 -33.46
N LEU A 138 54.55 39.85 -32.60
CA LEU A 138 55.90 39.29 -32.44
C LEU A 138 56.39 38.58 -33.70
N ASN A 139 55.50 37.87 -34.42
CA ASN A 139 55.83 37.18 -35.65
C ASN A 139 56.04 38.19 -36.79
N SER A 140 55.24 39.26 -36.88
CA SER A 140 55.37 40.31 -37.90
C SER A 140 56.59 41.21 -37.70
N LEU A 141 57.04 41.44 -36.44
CA LEU A 141 58.25 42.22 -36.10
C LEU A 141 59.52 41.37 -36.16
N GLY A 142 59.39 40.04 -36.39
CA GLY A 142 60.52 39.12 -36.53
C GLY A 142 61.08 38.67 -35.17
N LYS A 143 60.91 37.38 -34.86
CA LYS A 143 61.56 36.71 -33.71
C LYS A 143 63.07 36.90 -33.74
N ILE A 144 63.62 37.00 -34.97
CA ILE A 144 65.05 37.22 -35.27
C ILE A 144 65.52 38.62 -34.79
N HIS A 145 64.70 39.67 -34.95
CA HIS A 145 65.04 41.00 -34.51
C HIS A 145 65.16 41.13 -33.00
N LEU A 146 64.28 40.43 -32.26
CA LEU A 146 64.29 40.41 -30.78
C LEU A 146 65.56 39.72 -30.27
N LEU A 147 66.00 38.66 -30.91
CA LEU A 147 67.21 37.93 -30.53
C LEU A 147 68.49 38.57 -31.06
N ALA A 148 68.43 39.15 -32.28
CA ALA A 148 69.57 39.84 -32.86
C ALA A 148 69.97 41.16 -32.17
N GLY A 149 69.06 41.83 -31.46
CA GLY A 149 69.32 43.00 -30.64
C GLY A 149 69.85 42.71 -29.24
N ALA A 150 70.41 41.50 -29.00
CA ALA A 150 71.01 41.15 -27.73
C ALA A 150 72.41 41.78 -27.59
N ASP A 151 72.67 42.42 -26.41
CA ASP A 151 73.95 43.11 -26.16
C ASP A 151 75.11 42.19 -25.72
N SER A 152 74.75 40.92 -25.36
CA SER A 152 75.69 39.88 -24.99
C SER A 152 75.11 38.48 -25.27
N MET A 153 76.04 37.49 -25.29
CA MET A 153 75.64 36.05 -25.45
C MET A 153 74.76 35.60 -24.28
N ASN A 154 74.99 36.12 -23.08
CA ASN A 154 74.19 35.85 -21.89
C ASN A 154 72.77 36.44 -22.07
N ASP A 155 72.64 37.64 -22.54
CA ASP A 155 71.37 38.33 -22.83
C ASP A 155 70.62 37.60 -23.95
N PHE A 156 71.32 37.10 -25.01
CA PHE A 156 70.72 36.27 -26.05
C PHE A 156 70.07 35.01 -25.47
N PHE A 157 70.75 34.26 -24.63
CA PHE A 157 70.21 33.06 -24.02
C PHE A 157 69.06 33.36 -23.08
N GLN A 158 69.16 34.45 -22.29
CA GLN A 158 68.02 34.85 -21.46
C GLN A 158 66.77 35.21 -22.27
N ARG A 159 66.88 35.96 -23.37
CA ARG A 159 65.81 36.32 -24.28
C ARG A 159 65.23 35.11 -24.96
N LYS A 160 66.08 34.17 -25.41
CA LYS A 160 65.67 32.90 -26.02
C LYS A 160 64.82 32.06 -25.03
N ASN A 161 65.35 31.84 -23.81
CA ASN A 161 64.67 31.08 -22.77
C ASN A 161 63.32 31.72 -22.37
N ALA A 162 63.27 33.05 -22.26
CA ALA A 162 62.03 33.77 -21.96
C ALA A 162 61.02 33.60 -23.09
N LEU A 163 61.41 33.67 -24.35
CA LEU A 163 60.55 33.46 -25.50
C LEU A 163 60.01 32.03 -25.56
N GLU A 164 60.86 31.01 -25.33
CA GLU A 164 60.44 29.61 -25.27
C GLU A 164 59.41 29.37 -24.15
N ARG A 165 59.62 29.93 -22.97
CA ARG A 165 58.63 29.86 -21.89
C ARG A 165 57.30 30.50 -22.22
N ILE A 166 57.33 31.66 -22.92
CA ILE A 166 56.14 32.35 -23.36
C ILE A 166 55.35 31.50 -24.38
N LEU A 167 56.04 30.93 -25.37
CA LEU A 167 55.40 30.10 -26.40
C LEU A 167 54.82 28.82 -25.81
N THR A 168 55.56 28.14 -24.92
CA THR A 168 55.05 26.96 -24.22
C THR A 168 53.83 27.29 -23.38
N HIS A 169 53.80 28.42 -22.69
CA HIS A 169 52.64 28.86 -21.92
C HIS A 169 51.40 29.16 -22.83
N ASP A 170 51.65 29.81 -23.99
CA ASP A 170 50.58 30.11 -24.95
C ASP A 170 49.97 28.83 -25.58
N GLU A 171 50.80 27.83 -25.87
CA GLU A 171 50.36 26.50 -26.33
C GLU A 171 49.50 25.81 -25.29
N GLN A 172 49.91 25.84 -24.00
CA GLN A 172 49.16 25.28 -22.88
C GLN A 172 47.82 26.00 -22.70
N LEU A 173 47.81 27.33 -22.84
CA LEU A 173 46.58 28.12 -22.76
C LEU A 173 45.56 27.74 -23.85
N LEU A 174 46.01 27.61 -25.09
CA LEU A 174 45.18 27.20 -26.21
C LEU A 174 44.68 25.75 -26.07
N ALA A 175 45.52 24.83 -25.61
CA ALA A 175 45.16 23.45 -25.32
C ALA A 175 44.09 23.39 -24.21
N THR A 176 44.25 24.23 -23.17
CA THR A 176 43.26 24.34 -22.06
C THR A 176 41.92 24.86 -22.58
N LEU A 177 41.94 25.91 -23.42
CA LEU A 177 40.72 26.45 -24.01
C LEU A 177 39.98 25.38 -24.86
N LYS A 178 40.71 24.68 -25.72
CA LYS A 178 40.13 23.59 -26.53
C LYS A 178 39.49 22.50 -25.66
N LYS A 179 40.20 22.09 -24.58
CA LYS A 179 39.67 21.09 -23.63
C LYS A 179 38.38 21.59 -22.95
N GLN A 180 38.38 22.85 -22.49
CA GLN A 180 37.21 23.46 -21.86
C GLN A 180 36.01 23.53 -22.83
N GLN A 181 36.23 23.88 -24.09
CA GLN A 181 35.17 23.93 -25.13
C GLN A 181 34.58 22.51 -25.39
N THR A 182 35.42 21.48 -25.48
CA THR A 182 34.95 20.09 -25.59
C THR A 182 34.14 19.66 -24.36
N GLU A 183 34.61 20.00 -23.16
CA GLU A 183 33.89 19.72 -21.91
C GLU A 183 32.52 20.41 -21.90
N LEU A 184 32.44 21.66 -22.38
CA LEU A 184 31.19 22.40 -22.48
C LEU A 184 30.18 21.71 -23.40
N GLN A 185 30.64 21.28 -24.60
CA GLN A 185 29.79 20.57 -25.55
C GLN A 185 29.24 19.29 -24.95
N ASN A 186 30.09 18.46 -24.34
CA ASN A 186 29.69 17.21 -23.71
C ASN A 186 28.68 17.45 -22.57
N LEU A 187 28.94 18.49 -21.74
CA LEU A 187 28.05 18.83 -20.64
C LEU A 187 26.69 19.32 -21.12
N ALA A 188 26.66 20.13 -22.19
CA ALA A 188 25.42 20.60 -22.81
C ALA A 188 24.59 19.46 -23.41
N GLU A 189 25.25 18.51 -24.07
CA GLU A 189 24.60 17.31 -24.61
C GLU A 189 24.01 16.43 -23.49
N HIS A 190 24.77 16.21 -22.42
CA HIS A 190 24.29 15.48 -21.25
C HIS A 190 23.10 16.18 -20.59
N LEU A 191 23.13 17.50 -20.50
CA LEU A 191 22.00 18.27 -19.96
C LEU A 191 20.75 18.11 -20.84
N HIS A 192 20.91 18.18 -22.16
CA HIS A 192 19.81 17.99 -23.10
C HIS A 192 19.16 16.61 -22.92
N LYS A 193 19.94 15.52 -22.92
CA LYS A 193 19.47 14.16 -22.68
C LYS A 193 18.72 14.01 -21.33
N LYS A 194 19.22 14.64 -20.27
CA LYS A 194 18.55 14.62 -18.97
C LYS A 194 17.18 15.35 -19.02
N LYS A 195 17.10 16.49 -19.72
CA LYS A 195 15.83 17.22 -19.88
C LYS A 195 14.82 16.44 -20.71
N GLU A 196 15.23 15.77 -21.79
CA GLU A 196 14.37 14.87 -22.55
C GLU A 196 13.85 13.72 -21.68
N THR A 197 14.73 13.08 -20.92
CA THR A 197 14.34 12.02 -19.99
C THR A 197 13.33 12.50 -18.96
N ARG A 198 13.55 13.69 -18.38
CA ARG A 198 12.60 14.32 -17.45
C ARG A 198 11.23 14.51 -18.09
N THR A 199 11.18 15.04 -19.31
CA THR A 199 9.91 15.28 -20.02
C THR A 199 9.15 13.98 -20.28
N ARG A 200 9.85 12.91 -20.65
CA ARG A 200 9.26 11.58 -20.84
C ARG A 200 8.68 11.03 -19.53
N ILE A 201 9.47 11.01 -18.45
CA ILE A 201 9.02 10.53 -17.14
C ILE A 201 7.86 11.38 -16.61
N GLN A 202 7.88 12.70 -16.81
CA GLN A 202 6.78 13.58 -16.44
C GLN A 202 5.48 13.21 -17.17
N SER A 203 5.54 12.92 -18.46
CA SER A 203 4.37 12.50 -19.25
C SER A 203 3.82 11.13 -18.75
N GLU A 204 4.70 10.19 -18.41
CA GLU A 204 4.33 8.89 -17.84
C GLU A 204 3.66 9.09 -16.46
N TYR A 205 4.24 9.92 -15.60
CA TYR A 205 3.68 10.28 -14.29
C TYR A 205 2.28 10.89 -14.40
N ASP A 206 2.09 11.83 -15.31
CA ASP A 206 0.78 12.45 -15.55
C ASP A 206 -0.27 11.44 -16.03
N GLY A 207 0.14 10.46 -16.84
CA GLY A 207 -0.69 9.35 -17.27
C GLY A 207 -1.10 8.46 -16.09
N GLN A 208 -0.15 8.09 -15.25
CA GLN A 208 -0.37 7.29 -14.05
C GLN A 208 -1.28 8.02 -13.04
N MET A 209 -1.11 9.34 -12.87
CA MET A 209 -1.97 10.15 -12.01
C MET A 209 -3.42 10.20 -12.50
N ARG A 210 -3.66 10.31 -13.81
CA ARG A 210 -5.02 10.22 -14.39
C ARG A 210 -5.63 8.85 -14.13
N GLU A 211 -4.89 7.78 -14.33
CA GLU A 211 -5.34 6.41 -14.06
C GLU A 211 -5.64 6.18 -12.57
N LEU A 212 -4.76 6.66 -11.69
CA LEU A 212 -4.96 6.61 -10.24
C LEU A 212 -6.27 7.30 -9.83
N LYS A 213 -6.54 8.48 -10.37
CA LYS A 213 -7.78 9.23 -10.11
C LYS A 213 -9.01 8.46 -10.60
N ARG A 214 -8.95 7.88 -11.80
CA ARG A 214 -10.02 7.07 -12.38
C ARG A 214 -10.34 5.86 -11.49
N GLN A 215 -9.32 5.13 -11.07
CA GLN A 215 -9.48 3.95 -10.21
C GLN A 215 -10.02 4.32 -8.82
N LYS A 216 -9.56 5.42 -8.21
CA LYS A 216 -10.10 5.91 -6.93
C LYS A 216 -11.60 6.22 -7.04
N THR A 217 -12.03 6.86 -8.13
CA THR A 217 -13.45 7.17 -8.36
C THR A 217 -14.28 5.90 -8.55
N GLY A 218 -13.79 4.95 -9.36
CA GLY A 218 -14.45 3.65 -9.55
C GLY A 218 -14.57 2.85 -8.25
N ARG A 219 -13.51 2.84 -7.43
CA ARG A 219 -13.51 2.23 -6.10
C ARG A 219 -14.55 2.86 -5.17
N ALA A 220 -14.60 4.19 -5.11
CA ALA A 220 -15.55 4.91 -4.27
C ALA A 220 -17.00 4.59 -4.65
N ALA A 221 -17.32 4.54 -5.95
CA ALA A 221 -18.65 4.17 -6.43
C ALA A 221 -19.03 2.72 -6.07
N LEU A 222 -18.08 1.77 -6.14
CA LEU A 222 -18.32 0.38 -5.71
C LEU A 222 -18.52 0.26 -4.21
N LEU A 223 -17.72 0.96 -3.41
CA LEU A 223 -17.87 0.99 -1.94
C LEU A 223 -19.24 1.54 -1.54
N GLU A 224 -19.70 2.60 -2.19
CA GLU A 224 -21.02 3.17 -1.92
C GLU A 224 -22.14 2.17 -2.24
N ARG A 225 -22.04 1.45 -3.37
CA ARG A 225 -22.98 0.36 -3.70
C ARG A 225 -22.97 -0.77 -2.66
N ILE A 226 -21.78 -1.12 -2.13
CA ILE A 226 -21.67 -2.17 -1.11
C ILE A 226 -22.32 -1.71 0.20
N ARG A 227 -22.13 -0.47 0.60
CA ARG A 227 -22.69 0.09 1.83
C ARG A 227 -24.22 0.22 1.76
N THR A 228 -24.76 0.59 0.59
CA THR A 228 -26.20 0.83 0.43
C THR A 228 -27.04 -0.43 0.17
N ARG A 229 -26.41 -1.53 -0.25
CA ARG A 229 -27.12 -2.78 -0.55
C ARG A 229 -26.81 -3.85 0.49
N LYS A 230 -27.83 -4.25 1.27
CA LYS A 230 -27.72 -5.28 2.32
C LYS A 230 -27.14 -6.61 1.82
N SER A 231 -27.50 -7.01 0.60
CA SER A 231 -26.99 -8.22 -0.05
C SER A 231 -25.50 -8.16 -0.35
N LEU A 232 -25.01 -7.03 -0.87
CA LEU A 232 -23.59 -6.82 -1.15
C LEU A 232 -22.74 -6.73 0.13
N ALA A 233 -23.28 -6.13 1.20
CA ALA A 233 -22.62 -6.11 2.50
C ALA A 233 -22.45 -7.53 3.08
N ARG A 234 -23.48 -8.38 2.97
CA ARG A 234 -23.38 -9.81 3.36
C ARG A 234 -22.35 -10.58 2.51
N ALA A 235 -22.29 -10.34 1.20
CA ALA A 235 -21.31 -10.97 0.31
C ALA A 235 -19.88 -10.52 0.67
N SER A 236 -19.65 -9.24 1.04
CA SER A 236 -18.34 -8.73 1.47
C SER A 236 -17.91 -9.37 2.79
N LEU A 237 -18.79 -9.53 3.77
CA LEU A 237 -18.51 -10.24 5.02
C LEU A 237 -18.12 -11.70 4.77
N PHE A 238 -18.83 -12.40 3.87
CA PHE A 238 -18.48 -13.78 3.51
C PHE A 238 -17.10 -13.86 2.82
N ALA A 239 -16.78 -12.91 1.93
CA ALA A 239 -15.48 -12.84 1.29
C ALA A 239 -14.35 -12.57 2.30
N LEU A 240 -14.56 -11.68 3.28
CA LEU A 240 -13.63 -11.43 4.38
C LEU A 240 -13.39 -12.68 5.22
N LYS A 241 -14.44 -13.42 5.59
CA LYS A 241 -14.31 -14.69 6.32
C LYS A 241 -13.45 -15.69 5.55
N ARG A 242 -13.69 -15.88 4.25
CA ARG A 242 -12.84 -16.74 3.40
C ARG A 242 -11.39 -16.24 3.33
N SER A 243 -11.17 -14.94 3.37
CA SER A 243 -9.81 -14.37 3.38
C SER A 243 -9.11 -14.61 4.71
N ALA A 244 -9.82 -14.52 5.83
CA ALA A 244 -9.30 -14.87 7.15
C ALA A 244 -8.91 -16.36 7.23
N ASP A 245 -9.75 -17.28 6.73
CA ASP A 245 -9.43 -18.72 6.68
C ASP A 245 -8.17 -19.00 5.82
N LYS A 246 -8.01 -18.29 4.69
CA LYS A 246 -6.79 -18.38 3.86
C LYS A 246 -5.56 -17.81 4.55
N LEU A 247 -5.73 -16.74 5.30
CA LEU A 247 -4.65 -16.15 6.10
C LEU A 247 -4.18 -17.13 7.17
N ASP A 248 -5.10 -17.80 7.87
CA ASP A 248 -4.76 -18.82 8.87
C ASP A 248 -3.97 -19.98 8.24
N GLN A 249 -4.36 -20.43 7.05
CA GLN A 249 -3.61 -21.43 6.30
C GLN A 249 -2.21 -20.94 5.90
N LYS A 250 -2.09 -19.70 5.48
CA LYS A 250 -0.81 -19.09 5.09
C LYS A 250 0.12 -18.95 6.28
N LEU A 251 -0.40 -18.52 7.43
CA LEU A 251 0.37 -18.43 8.68
C LEU A 251 0.91 -19.79 9.13
N ARG A 252 0.06 -20.83 9.09
CA ARG A 252 0.52 -22.20 9.42
C ARG A 252 1.67 -22.65 8.52
N ARG A 253 1.66 -22.34 7.22
CA ARG A 253 2.76 -22.63 6.29
C ARG A 253 4.03 -21.85 6.64
N LEU A 254 3.90 -20.55 6.89
CA LEU A 254 5.03 -19.70 7.29
C LEU A 254 5.66 -20.17 8.60
N GLN A 255 4.86 -20.61 9.56
CA GLN A 255 5.35 -21.23 10.81
C GLN A 255 6.15 -22.53 10.55
N GLN A 256 5.74 -23.34 9.58
CA GLN A 256 6.47 -24.55 9.21
C GLN A 256 7.80 -24.23 8.49
N GLU A 257 7.81 -23.18 7.65
CA GLU A 257 9.01 -22.72 6.92
C GLU A 257 10.05 -22.08 7.85
N HIS A 258 9.63 -21.41 8.94
CA HIS A 258 10.49 -20.69 9.88
C HIS A 258 10.70 -21.44 11.20
N ARG A 259 10.56 -22.77 11.21
CA ARG A 259 10.77 -23.57 12.41
C ARG A 259 12.24 -23.45 12.83
N PRO A 260 12.57 -22.84 14.00
CA PRO A 260 13.92 -22.90 14.55
C PRO A 260 14.23 -24.35 14.86
N LYS A 261 15.45 -24.79 14.53
CA LYS A 261 15.95 -26.16 14.80
C LYS A 261 16.31 -26.39 16.27
N GLU A 262 15.50 -25.92 17.23
CA GLU A 262 15.73 -26.38 18.62
C GLU A 262 14.44 -26.37 19.43
N PRO A 263 14.21 -27.40 20.23
CA PRO A 263 13.10 -27.47 21.18
C PRO A 263 13.52 -26.75 22.47
N ALA A 264 13.08 -25.52 22.67
CA ALA A 264 13.03 -24.97 24.01
C ALA A 264 11.59 -25.03 24.51
N GLU A 265 11.24 -26.17 25.07
CA GLU A 265 10.11 -26.25 25.99
C GLU A 265 10.41 -25.40 27.23
N THR A 266 9.35 -24.70 27.71
CA THR A 266 9.25 -24.06 29.03
C THR A 266 10.00 -22.75 29.28
N ALA A 267 9.74 -21.73 28.49
CA ALA A 267 9.64 -20.35 29.03
C ALA A 267 8.70 -19.55 28.11
N GLU A 268 7.67 -18.94 28.67
CA GLU A 268 6.94 -17.88 28.02
C GLU A 268 7.98 -16.89 27.53
N GLY A 269 8.16 -16.77 26.20
CA GLY A 269 9.24 -15.99 25.60
C GLY A 269 9.13 -14.49 25.92
N PRO A 270 10.13 -13.69 25.56
CA PRO A 270 10.21 -12.27 25.91
C PRO A 270 8.98 -11.48 25.47
N PHE A 271 8.24 -11.94 24.43
CA PHE A 271 7.00 -11.28 24.00
C PHE A 271 5.86 -11.50 25.01
N ALA A 272 5.72 -12.68 25.60
CA ALA A 272 4.67 -12.96 26.59
C ALA A 272 4.77 -12.06 27.82
N ALA A 273 6.00 -11.73 28.25
CA ALA A 273 6.25 -10.82 29.35
C ALA A 273 5.80 -9.37 29.05
N LEU A 274 5.53 -9.02 27.79
CA LEU A 274 5.04 -7.70 27.38
C LEU A 274 3.50 -7.59 27.40
N LYS A 275 2.78 -8.62 27.89
CA LYS A 275 1.30 -8.57 27.99
C LYS A 275 0.86 -7.40 28.86
N GLY A 276 0.01 -6.53 28.31
CA GLY A 276 -0.44 -5.28 28.96
C GLY A 276 0.55 -4.11 28.92
N LEU A 277 1.74 -4.31 28.31
CA LEU A 277 2.80 -3.30 28.25
C LEU A 277 3.07 -2.77 26.85
N LEU A 278 2.44 -3.33 25.81
CA LEU A 278 2.66 -2.91 24.42
C LEU A 278 2.05 -1.52 24.17
N ASN A 279 2.78 -0.68 23.46
CA ASN A 279 2.26 0.60 23.01
C ASN A 279 1.27 0.41 21.83
N MET A 280 0.35 1.35 21.66
CA MET A 280 -0.52 1.38 20.48
C MET A 280 0.33 1.48 19.18
N PRO A 281 0.06 0.63 18.18
CA PRO A 281 0.82 0.63 16.92
C PRO A 281 0.59 1.90 16.09
N VAL A 282 -0.52 2.59 16.31
CA VAL A 282 -0.84 3.88 15.71
C VAL A 282 -1.74 4.67 16.66
N ARG A 283 -1.60 5.99 16.67
CA ARG A 283 -2.51 6.88 17.43
C ARG A 283 -3.83 7.03 16.70
N GLY A 284 -4.92 6.52 17.28
CA GLY A 284 -6.25 6.55 16.68
C GLY A 284 -7.33 6.05 17.61
N LYS A 285 -8.59 6.09 17.16
CA LYS A 285 -9.75 5.60 17.90
C LYS A 285 -10.04 4.15 17.53
N ILE A 286 -10.19 3.28 18.50
CA ILE A 286 -10.64 1.90 18.27
C ILE A 286 -12.11 1.94 17.85
N THR A 287 -12.41 1.38 16.68
CA THR A 287 -13.76 1.35 16.07
C THR A 287 -14.37 -0.04 16.05
N SER A 288 -13.56 -1.10 16.15
CA SER A 288 -14.04 -2.48 16.26
C SER A 288 -13.14 -3.25 17.22
N PHE A 289 -13.75 -4.12 18.00
CA PHE A 289 -13.10 -4.90 19.04
C PHE A 289 -12.94 -6.36 18.61
N PHE A 290 -12.00 -7.06 19.24
CA PHE A 290 -11.78 -8.50 19.06
C PHE A 290 -12.97 -9.31 19.59
N GLY A 291 -13.26 -10.43 18.95
CA GLY A 291 -14.21 -11.44 19.41
C GLY A 291 -15.51 -11.50 18.63
N PRO A 292 -16.49 -12.25 19.13
CA PRO A 292 -17.78 -12.39 18.49
C PRO A 292 -18.58 -11.09 18.60
N TYR A 293 -19.13 -10.63 17.48
CA TYR A 293 -20.05 -9.50 17.46
C TYR A 293 -21.29 -9.81 16.64
N LYS A 294 -22.44 -9.34 17.11
CA LYS A 294 -23.68 -9.42 16.38
C LYS A 294 -23.80 -8.16 15.52
N ASN A 295 -23.78 -8.34 14.21
CA ASN A 295 -24.11 -7.24 13.31
C ASN A 295 -25.62 -7.05 13.33
N THR A 296 -26.09 -6.00 14.01
CA THR A 296 -27.51 -5.69 14.18
C THR A 296 -28.20 -5.35 12.87
N GLU A 297 -27.47 -4.87 11.88
CA GLU A 297 -28.01 -4.49 10.57
C GLU A 297 -28.29 -5.71 9.69
N PHE A 298 -27.52 -6.80 9.89
CA PHE A 298 -27.59 -8.02 9.04
C PHE A 298 -28.03 -9.27 9.83
N ASP A 299 -28.24 -9.14 11.15
CA ASP A 299 -28.58 -10.25 12.04
C ASP A 299 -27.66 -11.48 11.88
N THR A 300 -26.36 -11.24 11.75
CA THR A 300 -25.34 -12.27 11.60
C THR A 300 -24.37 -12.22 12.77
N LEU A 301 -24.02 -13.39 13.33
CA LEU A 301 -22.91 -13.54 14.26
C LEU A 301 -21.61 -13.61 13.43
N ASN A 302 -20.72 -12.67 13.68
CA ASN A 302 -19.40 -12.60 13.05
C ASN A 302 -18.31 -12.64 14.14
N PHE A 303 -17.08 -12.94 13.75
CA PHE A 303 -15.93 -12.94 14.63
C PHE A 303 -14.87 -11.97 14.08
N GLN A 304 -14.41 -11.06 14.92
CA GLN A 304 -13.34 -10.11 14.61
C GLN A 304 -12.02 -10.66 15.15
N SER A 305 -11.06 -10.94 14.26
CA SER A 305 -9.76 -11.55 14.61
C SER A 305 -8.78 -10.57 15.28
N GLY A 306 -9.10 -9.28 15.32
CA GLY A 306 -8.26 -8.23 15.88
C GLY A 306 -9.06 -6.98 16.19
N ILE A 307 -8.37 -5.85 16.33
CA ILE A 307 -8.99 -4.53 16.52
C ILE A 307 -8.85 -3.67 15.29
N GLN A 308 -9.82 -2.79 15.06
CA GLN A 308 -9.74 -1.77 14.03
C GLN A 308 -9.48 -0.40 14.67
N ILE A 309 -8.42 0.27 14.26
CA ILE A 309 -8.01 1.57 14.76
C ILE A 309 -8.19 2.58 13.64
N ALA A 310 -9.18 3.48 13.76
CA ALA A 310 -9.36 4.58 12.82
C ALA A 310 -8.23 5.59 12.99
N ALA A 311 -7.55 5.91 11.91
CA ALA A 311 -6.46 6.88 11.88
C ALA A 311 -6.35 7.50 10.49
N ASP A 312 -5.80 8.70 10.41
CA ASP A 312 -5.66 9.41 9.14
C ASP A 312 -4.65 8.70 8.24
N ARG A 313 -4.92 8.73 6.94
CA ARG A 313 -4.06 8.17 5.91
C ARG A 313 -2.65 8.77 6.00
N GLY A 314 -1.62 7.95 5.85
CA GLY A 314 -0.22 8.35 5.89
C GLY A 314 0.39 8.41 7.28
N LYS A 315 -0.39 8.30 8.37
CA LYS A 315 0.17 8.22 9.72
C LYS A 315 1.10 7.00 9.85
N PRO A 316 2.23 7.12 10.55
CA PRO A 316 3.16 6.02 10.71
C PRO A 316 2.54 4.91 11.58
N ILE A 317 2.75 3.66 11.14
CA ILE A 317 2.45 2.44 11.89
C ILE A 317 3.75 1.93 12.47
N HIS A 318 3.77 1.69 13.78
CA HIS A 318 4.96 1.26 14.50
C HIS A 318 4.85 -0.21 14.92
N SER A 319 5.98 -0.92 14.90
CA SER A 319 6.06 -2.24 15.51
C SER A 319 5.88 -2.14 17.02
N VAL A 320 5.00 -2.97 17.60
CA VAL A 320 4.73 -2.99 19.04
C VAL A 320 5.84 -3.65 19.86
N ALA A 321 6.63 -4.53 19.23
CA ALA A 321 7.71 -5.28 19.86
C ALA A 321 8.81 -5.59 18.84
N PRO A 322 10.04 -5.99 19.26
CA PRO A 322 11.08 -6.41 18.33
C PRO A 322 10.73 -7.76 17.71
N GLY A 323 11.22 -8.01 16.49
CA GLY A 323 10.97 -9.26 15.78
C GLY A 323 11.51 -9.25 14.36
N GLU A 324 11.12 -10.25 13.58
CA GLU A 324 11.47 -10.39 12.16
C GLU A 324 10.21 -10.35 11.29
N VAL A 325 10.29 -9.65 10.17
CA VAL A 325 9.19 -9.59 9.20
C VAL A 325 9.12 -10.90 8.43
N ILE A 326 8.09 -11.72 8.67
CA ILE A 326 7.87 -12.99 7.94
C ILE A 326 6.97 -12.83 6.72
N TYR A 327 6.22 -11.73 6.63
CA TYR A 327 5.38 -11.41 5.49
C TYR A 327 5.27 -9.89 5.31
N SER A 328 5.46 -9.41 4.11
CA SER A 328 5.27 -8.00 3.73
C SER A 328 4.79 -7.92 2.28
N ASN A 329 3.48 -7.96 2.07
CA ASN A 329 2.89 -7.90 0.73
C ASN A 329 1.39 -7.67 0.79
N TRP A 330 0.76 -7.56 -0.39
CA TRP A 330 -0.69 -7.55 -0.56
C TRP A 330 -1.32 -8.90 -0.18
N PHE A 331 -2.39 -8.84 0.63
CA PHE A 331 -3.22 -10.00 0.91
C PHE A 331 -4.71 -9.67 0.70
N ARG A 332 -5.42 -10.55 0.00
CA ARG A 332 -6.84 -10.34 -0.33
C ARG A 332 -7.68 -10.14 0.93
N GLY A 333 -8.47 -9.05 0.97
CA GLY A 333 -9.31 -8.68 2.11
C GLY A 333 -8.59 -7.93 3.24
N TYR A 334 -7.25 -7.98 3.29
CA TYR A 334 -6.41 -7.25 4.26
C TYR A 334 -5.62 -6.11 3.60
N GLY A 335 -5.53 -6.10 2.27
CA GLY A 335 -4.73 -5.10 1.55
C GLY A 335 -3.23 -5.30 1.76
N ASN A 336 -2.47 -4.20 1.81
CA ASN A 336 -1.06 -4.23 2.20
C ASN A 336 -0.95 -4.62 3.66
N MET A 337 -0.15 -5.65 3.94
CA MET A 337 -0.07 -6.28 5.26
C MET A 337 1.38 -6.66 5.59
N ILE A 338 1.76 -6.42 6.85
CA ILE A 338 2.99 -6.92 7.45
C ILE A 338 2.63 -7.90 8.56
N ILE A 339 3.38 -8.99 8.66
CA ILE A 339 3.36 -9.92 9.78
C ILE A 339 4.76 -9.99 10.35
N ILE A 340 4.86 -9.81 11.67
CA ILE A 340 6.11 -9.85 12.42
C ILE A 340 6.08 -11.07 13.35
N ASP A 341 7.13 -11.87 13.31
CA ASP A 341 7.41 -12.95 14.26
C ASP A 341 8.24 -12.42 15.43
N HIS A 342 7.72 -12.55 16.64
CA HIS A 342 8.36 -12.13 17.88
C HIS A 342 9.03 -13.28 18.66
N GLY A 343 9.05 -14.47 18.06
CA GLY A 343 9.51 -15.69 18.69
C GLY A 343 8.42 -16.37 19.52
N ASN A 344 8.69 -17.59 19.96
CA ASN A 344 7.80 -18.42 20.79
C ASN A 344 6.36 -18.49 20.27
N HIS A 345 6.19 -18.56 18.93
CA HIS A 345 4.89 -18.61 18.25
C HIS A 345 3.99 -17.39 18.45
N TYR A 346 4.55 -16.22 18.83
CA TYR A 346 3.83 -14.94 18.89
C TYR A 346 4.05 -14.15 17.62
N TYR A 347 2.96 -13.67 17.04
CA TYR A 347 2.95 -12.88 15.81
C TYR A 347 2.08 -11.65 15.97
N THR A 348 2.49 -10.54 15.37
CA THR A 348 1.62 -9.38 15.18
C THR A 348 1.37 -9.12 13.71
N LEU A 349 0.16 -8.70 13.39
CA LEU A 349 -0.30 -8.43 12.03
C LEU A 349 -0.81 -7.00 11.94
N TYR A 350 -0.35 -6.30 10.89
CA TYR A 350 -0.69 -4.92 10.58
C TYR A 350 -1.22 -4.87 9.15
N ALA A 351 -2.51 -4.56 8.96
CA ALA A 351 -3.15 -4.57 7.65
C ALA A 351 -3.83 -3.23 7.32
N HIS A 352 -4.28 -3.09 6.08
CA HIS A 352 -4.85 -1.90 5.46
C HIS A 352 -3.84 -0.76 5.28
N ALA A 353 -2.53 -1.07 5.29
CA ALA A 353 -1.48 -0.09 5.10
C ALA A 353 -1.53 0.58 3.70
N GLU A 354 -1.14 1.85 3.63
CA GLU A 354 -0.89 2.53 2.35
C GLU A 354 0.41 2.05 1.72
N GLU A 355 1.50 2.12 2.48
CA GLU A 355 2.85 1.70 2.08
C GLU A 355 3.45 0.79 3.15
N LEU A 356 4.29 -0.14 2.69
CA LEU A 356 5.07 -1.05 3.52
C LEU A 356 6.54 -0.65 3.42
N PHE A 357 7.16 -0.32 4.55
CA PHE A 357 8.55 0.18 4.59
C PHE A 357 9.57 -0.93 4.90
N LYS A 358 9.07 -2.13 5.25
CA LYS A 358 9.90 -3.28 5.58
C LYS A 358 9.60 -4.45 4.65
N SER A 359 10.64 -5.21 4.32
CA SER A 359 10.57 -6.40 3.47
C SER A 359 10.66 -7.68 4.32
N LYS A 360 10.22 -8.81 3.77
CA LYS A 360 10.38 -10.11 4.42
C LYS A 360 11.85 -10.39 4.72
N GLY A 361 12.13 -10.85 5.94
CA GLY A 361 13.47 -11.17 6.47
C GLY A 361 14.13 -9.98 7.18
N GLU A 362 13.55 -8.78 7.14
CA GLU A 362 14.13 -7.63 7.85
C GLU A 362 13.79 -7.67 9.35
N PRO A 363 14.79 -7.44 10.23
CA PRO A 363 14.55 -7.26 11.65
C PRO A 363 13.89 -5.91 11.92
N VAL A 364 13.06 -5.84 12.95
CA VAL A 364 12.40 -4.63 13.41
C VAL A 364 12.56 -4.46 14.92
N LYS A 365 12.64 -3.21 15.37
CA LYS A 365 12.71 -2.84 16.79
C LYS A 365 11.34 -2.35 17.27
N THR A 366 11.16 -2.38 18.58
CA THR A 366 9.98 -1.73 19.20
C THR A 366 9.91 -0.25 18.82
N GLY A 367 8.74 0.21 18.40
CA GLY A 367 8.51 1.61 18.01
C GLY A 367 9.06 1.98 16.62
N GLU A 368 9.69 1.06 15.90
CA GLU A 368 10.19 1.31 14.55
C GLU A 368 9.02 1.45 13.57
N THR A 369 9.08 2.44 12.67
CA THR A 369 8.06 2.63 11.64
C THR A 369 8.18 1.55 10.58
N ILE A 370 7.13 0.74 10.43
CA ILE A 370 7.08 -0.42 9.51
C ILE A 370 6.19 -0.20 8.30
N ALA A 371 5.22 0.71 8.42
CA ALA A 371 4.25 1.01 7.37
C ALA A 371 3.60 2.37 7.62
N SER A 372 2.75 2.81 6.69
CA SER A 372 1.85 3.96 6.86
C SER A 372 0.39 3.53 6.79
N VAL A 373 -0.49 4.23 7.52
CA VAL A 373 -1.94 3.99 7.52
C VAL A 373 -2.54 4.23 6.14
N GLY A 374 -3.36 3.31 5.68
CA GLY A 374 -4.11 3.40 4.44
C GLY A 374 -5.56 2.95 4.59
N ASP A 375 -6.16 2.59 3.45
CA ASP A 375 -7.49 2.00 3.34
C ASP A 375 -7.48 0.80 2.38
N THR A 376 -6.30 0.25 2.07
CA THR A 376 -6.15 -0.83 1.12
C THR A 376 -6.87 -2.09 1.60
N GLY A 377 -7.77 -2.64 0.77
CA GLY A 377 -8.60 -3.78 1.14
C GLY A 377 -9.67 -3.51 2.22
N SER A 378 -9.73 -2.29 2.78
CA SER A 378 -10.72 -1.89 3.78
C SER A 378 -12.02 -1.44 3.13
N ILE A 379 -13.16 -1.83 3.71
CA ILE A 379 -14.50 -1.32 3.36
C ILE A 379 -14.96 -0.21 4.32
N SER A 380 -14.27 -0.06 5.46
CA SER A 380 -14.65 0.87 6.53
C SER A 380 -13.98 2.25 6.40
N GLY A 381 -12.98 2.39 5.52
CA GLY A 381 -12.21 3.60 5.34
C GLY A 381 -10.81 3.51 5.93
N PRO A 382 -10.08 4.65 6.07
CA PRO A 382 -8.71 4.68 6.54
C PRO A 382 -8.58 4.20 7.98
N GLY A 383 -7.56 3.38 8.24
CA GLY A 383 -7.30 2.83 9.57
C GLY A 383 -6.33 1.65 9.52
N LEU A 384 -6.00 1.15 10.69
CA LEU A 384 -5.15 -0.02 10.88
C LEU A 384 -6.01 -1.18 11.41
N HIS A 385 -5.96 -2.32 10.74
CA HIS A 385 -6.38 -3.59 11.34
C HIS A 385 -5.16 -4.22 12.02
N PHE A 386 -5.27 -4.43 13.32
CA PHE A 386 -4.18 -4.95 14.16
C PHE A 386 -4.61 -6.25 14.85
N GLU A 387 -3.79 -7.29 14.72
CA GLU A 387 -3.99 -8.58 15.39
C GLU A 387 -2.75 -8.97 16.20
N VAL A 388 -2.99 -9.62 17.34
CA VAL A 388 -2.00 -10.42 18.06
C VAL A 388 -2.39 -11.89 17.89
N ARG A 389 -1.42 -12.74 17.59
CA ARG A 389 -1.65 -14.17 17.37
C ARG A 389 -0.68 -15.02 18.18
N HIS A 390 -1.17 -16.06 18.79
CA HIS A 390 -0.37 -17.06 19.49
C HIS A 390 -0.65 -18.45 18.91
N HIS A 391 0.39 -19.18 18.52
CA HIS A 391 0.28 -20.43 17.76
C HIS A 391 -0.64 -20.30 16.52
N GLY A 392 -0.62 -19.14 15.84
CA GLY A 392 -1.45 -18.84 14.67
C GLY A 392 -2.91 -18.52 14.98
N LYS A 393 -3.37 -18.67 16.22
CA LYS A 393 -4.73 -18.31 16.64
C LYS A 393 -4.77 -16.84 17.08
N PRO A 394 -5.76 -16.07 16.65
CA PRO A 394 -5.92 -14.70 17.09
C PRO A 394 -6.30 -14.64 18.58
N VAL A 395 -5.69 -13.71 19.31
CA VAL A 395 -5.97 -13.39 20.71
C VAL A 395 -6.36 -11.93 20.82
N ASP A 396 -7.03 -11.55 21.92
CA ASP A 396 -7.49 -10.18 22.10
C ASP A 396 -6.30 -9.20 22.19
N PRO A 397 -6.10 -8.30 21.21
CA PRO A 397 -4.99 -7.36 21.24
C PRO A 397 -5.06 -6.39 22.43
N LEU A 398 -6.25 -6.11 22.96
CA LEU A 398 -6.41 -5.18 24.08
C LEU A 398 -5.86 -5.72 25.41
N GLU A 399 -5.72 -7.04 25.54
CA GLU A 399 -5.02 -7.63 26.69
C GLU A 399 -3.50 -7.39 26.66
N TRP A 400 -2.96 -7.07 25.47
CA TRP A 400 -1.52 -6.85 25.25
C TRP A 400 -1.15 -5.37 25.27
N LEU A 401 -2.07 -4.51 24.87
CA LEU A 401 -1.85 -3.08 24.80
C LEU A 401 -1.98 -2.43 26.16
N LYS A 402 -1.17 -1.40 26.43
CA LYS A 402 -1.32 -0.57 27.62
C LYS A 402 -2.71 0.03 27.67
N LYS A 403 -3.36 -0.09 28.82
CA LYS A 403 -4.58 0.66 29.10
C LYS A 403 -4.19 2.12 29.21
N GLY A 404 -4.66 2.93 28.25
CA GLY A 404 -4.45 4.38 28.22
C GLY A 404 -5.24 5.09 29.32
#